data_968958acd6445e6da061d1b4203dc44e
#
_entry.id   968958acd6445e6da061d1b4203dc44e
#
_cell.length_a   1.000
_cell.length_b   1.000
_cell.length_c   1.000
_cell.angle_alpha   90.00
_cell.angle_beta   90.00
_cell.angle_gamma   90.00
#
_symmetry.space_group_name_H-M   'P 1'
#
loop_
_entity.id
_entity.type
_entity.pdbx_description
1 polymer ?
#
loop_
_entity_poly.entity_id
_entity_poly.type
_entity_poly.pdbx_seq_one_letter_code
_entity_poly.pdbx_strand_id
1 'polypeptide(L)'
;MMKTIVRLSDNHYRNSLIVTTVLLLNISITPQATSQTLSNPFTVNASIVKGCMLGSASNDPTTFGNINFGNISSLFSDINLVSAQNAGSVVVKCTPGISVTIAIDAGLNSGGSVSNGRFMKMTTGASTLRYQLYQDSNYSTVWGNGSNGGQIYSYTADGTVKPFSLYARLFATTALPAVGQYSDTVNVTITY
;
A
#
# COMPACT_ATOMS: atom_id res chain seq x y z
N MET A 1 -58.99 4.97 24.64
CA MET A 1 -60.24 5.32 25.29
C MET A 1 -61.31 5.53 24.22
N MET A 2 -62.12 4.55 23.99
CA MET A 2 -63.24 4.69 23.08
C MET A 2 -64.43 3.89 23.67
N LYS A 3 -65.38 4.63 24.20
CA LYS A 3 -66.58 4.12 24.86
C LYS A 3 -67.63 3.84 23.78
N THR A 4 -68.01 2.60 23.58
CA THR A 4 -69.17 2.25 22.78
C THR A 4 -70.33 2.01 23.68
N ILE A 5 -71.38 2.85 23.54
CA ILE A 5 -72.67 2.76 24.23
C ILE A 5 -73.57 1.87 23.41
N VAL A 6 -74.01 0.75 23.96
CA VAL A 6 -75.08 -0.07 23.36
C VAL A 6 -76.36 0.22 24.12
N ARG A 7 -77.39 0.74 23.43
CA ARG A 7 -78.77 0.91 23.93
C ARG A 7 -79.49 -0.44 23.86
N LEU A 8 -80.06 -0.83 24.99
CA LEU A 8 -81.02 -1.95 25.09
C LEU A 8 -82.43 -1.39 24.79
N SER A 9 -83.12 -2.07 23.89
CA SER A 9 -84.54 -1.89 23.66
C SER A 9 -85.29 -3.03 24.33
N ASP A 10 -86.13 -2.68 25.28
CA ASP A 10 -87.07 -3.61 25.93
C ASP A 10 -88.16 -4.05 24.96
N ASN A 11 -88.47 -5.32 24.94
CA ASN A 11 -89.80 -5.74 24.65
C ASN A 11 -90.15 -7.07 25.36
N HIS A 12 -91.25 -7.01 26.08
CA HIS A 12 -91.92 -8.07 26.88
C HIS A 12 -92.35 -9.28 26.02
N TYR A 13 -92.28 -10.52 26.54
CA TYR A 13 -93.43 -11.38 26.84
C TYR A 13 -93.03 -12.84 27.16
N ARG A 14 -93.53 -13.33 28.29
CA ARG A 14 -94.09 -14.62 28.66
C ARG A 14 -93.23 -15.88 28.80
N ASN A 15 -93.19 -16.28 30.04
CA ASN A 15 -93.13 -17.61 30.68
C ASN A 15 -92.97 -18.85 29.75
N SER A 16 -91.89 -19.56 29.94
CA SER A 16 -91.88 -21.02 29.94
C SER A 16 -90.64 -21.48 30.72
N LEU A 17 -90.87 -22.25 31.81
CA LEU A 17 -89.82 -22.91 32.56
C LEU A 17 -89.25 -24.02 31.65
N ILE A 18 -88.04 -23.87 31.22
CA ILE A 18 -87.17 -24.95 30.75
C ILE A 18 -85.88 -24.79 31.57
N VAL A 19 -85.67 -25.75 32.52
CA VAL A 19 -84.39 -25.92 33.20
C VAL A 19 -83.39 -26.46 32.17
N THR A 20 -82.61 -25.56 31.63
CA THR A 20 -81.52 -25.96 30.75
C THR A 20 -80.23 -25.75 31.57
N THR A 21 -79.57 -26.88 31.85
CA THR A 21 -78.28 -26.90 32.50
C THR A 21 -77.24 -26.21 31.57
N VAL A 22 -76.89 -24.98 31.90
CA VAL A 22 -75.83 -24.26 31.15
C VAL A 22 -74.49 -24.79 31.59
N LEU A 23 -73.89 -25.65 30.79
CA LEU A 23 -72.51 -26.04 30.95
C LEU A 23 -71.63 -24.85 30.56
N LEU A 24 -71.09 -24.13 31.54
CA LEU A 24 -70.16 -23.05 31.31
C LEU A 24 -68.84 -23.59 30.83
N LEU A 25 -68.66 -23.59 29.53
CA LEU A 25 -67.37 -23.90 28.90
C LEU A 25 -66.49 -22.68 29.10
N ASN A 26 -65.57 -22.72 30.06
CA ASN A 26 -64.52 -21.71 30.25
C ASN A 26 -63.53 -21.82 29.09
N ILE A 27 -63.70 -21.05 28.05
CA ILE A 27 -62.71 -20.87 27.00
C ILE A 27 -61.65 -19.90 27.53
N SER A 28 -60.55 -20.44 27.98
CA SER A 28 -59.35 -19.64 28.31
C SER A 28 -58.75 -19.13 27.00
N ILE A 29 -59.01 -17.90 26.67
CA ILE A 29 -58.34 -17.22 25.55
C ILE A 29 -56.96 -16.81 26.06
N THR A 30 -55.96 -17.60 25.75
CA THR A 30 -54.54 -17.19 25.99
C THR A 30 -54.17 -16.17 24.95
N PRO A 31 -53.74 -14.99 25.33
CA PRO A 31 -53.24 -14.03 24.35
C PRO A 31 -51.95 -14.58 23.71
N GLN A 32 -52.00 -14.87 22.40
CA GLN A 32 -50.80 -15.18 21.66
C GLN A 32 -49.95 -13.94 21.52
N ALA A 33 -48.79 -13.95 22.10
CA ALA A 33 -47.79 -12.92 21.86
C ALA A 33 -47.24 -13.07 20.44
N THR A 34 -47.67 -12.21 19.55
CA THR A 34 -47.09 -12.09 18.21
C THR A 34 -45.76 -11.39 18.30
N SER A 35 -44.66 -12.09 17.94
CA SER A 35 -43.36 -11.45 17.80
C SER A 35 -43.39 -10.47 16.62
N GLN A 36 -43.20 -9.21 16.90
CA GLN A 36 -43.06 -8.19 15.85
C GLN A 36 -41.58 -7.91 15.63
N THR A 37 -41.13 -8.05 14.39
CA THR A 37 -39.76 -7.71 13.98
C THR A 37 -39.76 -6.32 13.37
N LEU A 38 -38.96 -5.42 13.95
CA LEU A 38 -38.70 -4.11 13.37
C LEU A 38 -37.31 -4.14 12.76
N SER A 39 -37.18 -3.87 11.47
CA SER A 39 -35.90 -3.74 10.78
C SER A 39 -35.80 -2.38 10.10
N ASN A 40 -34.71 -1.67 10.35
CA ASN A 40 -34.38 -0.43 9.67
C ASN A 40 -33.07 -0.62 8.91
N PRO A 41 -33.00 -0.26 7.63
CA PRO A 41 -31.75 -0.27 6.90
C PRO A 41 -30.83 0.87 7.39
N PHE A 42 -29.52 0.59 7.37
CA PHE A 42 -28.51 1.64 7.47
C PHE A 42 -27.54 1.49 6.30
N THR A 43 -27.00 2.61 5.88
CA THR A 43 -26.04 2.64 4.74
C THR A 43 -24.62 2.61 5.28
N VAL A 44 -23.81 1.70 4.74
CA VAL A 44 -22.36 1.64 4.99
C VAL A 44 -21.66 2.17 3.76
N ASN A 45 -20.84 3.21 3.94
CA ASN A 45 -20.07 3.82 2.86
C ASN A 45 -18.58 3.67 3.15
N ALA A 46 -17.78 3.40 2.12
CA ALA A 46 -16.33 3.46 2.14
C ALA A 46 -15.82 4.12 0.86
N SER A 47 -14.76 4.90 0.96
CA SER A 47 -14.05 5.47 -0.18
C SER A 47 -12.63 4.98 -0.17
N ILE A 48 -12.17 4.41 -1.30
CA ILE A 48 -10.78 4.00 -1.49
C ILE A 48 -10.08 5.10 -2.26
N VAL A 49 -9.00 5.63 -1.67
CA VAL A 49 -8.15 6.65 -2.28
C VAL A 49 -6.89 6.01 -2.87
N LYS A 50 -6.22 6.74 -3.75
CA LYS A 50 -4.93 6.33 -4.31
C LYS A 50 -3.91 6.15 -3.18
N GLY A 51 -3.07 5.14 -3.29
CA GLY A 51 -2.02 4.88 -2.32
C GLY A 51 -0.96 3.93 -2.84
N CYS A 52 0.26 4.06 -2.32
CA CYS A 52 1.37 3.13 -2.54
C CYS A 52 1.94 2.68 -1.20
N MET A 53 2.37 1.43 -1.15
CA MET A 53 3.17 0.87 -0.07
C MET A 53 4.57 0.59 -0.60
N LEU A 54 5.59 0.90 0.20
CA LEU A 54 6.97 0.55 -0.09
C LEU A 54 7.28 -0.85 0.45
N GLY A 55 8.19 -1.56 -0.23
CA GLY A 55 8.53 -2.92 0.17
C GLY A 55 7.48 -3.96 -0.22
N SER A 56 7.69 -5.20 0.23
CA SER A 56 6.88 -6.37 -0.13
C SER A 56 5.84 -6.76 0.91
N ALA A 57 5.86 -6.12 2.08
CA ALA A 57 5.05 -6.51 3.24
C ALA A 57 4.16 -5.37 3.74
N SER A 58 3.47 -5.63 4.83
CA SER A 58 2.52 -4.72 5.47
C SER A 58 3.12 -3.45 6.10
N ASN A 59 4.45 -3.32 6.13
CA ASN A 59 5.13 -2.15 6.68
C ASN A 59 6.05 -1.53 5.62
N ASP A 60 6.02 -0.20 5.49
CA ASP A 60 6.93 0.52 4.64
C ASP A 60 8.36 0.47 5.23
N PRO A 61 9.36 -0.04 4.49
CA PRO A 61 10.73 -0.02 4.96
C PRO A 61 11.28 1.40 4.96
N THR A 62 12.15 1.70 5.90
CA THR A 62 12.88 2.98 5.94
C THR A 62 14.03 3.02 4.91
N THR A 63 14.38 1.88 4.32
CA THR A 63 15.43 1.74 3.31
C THR A 63 15.14 0.52 2.42
N PHE A 64 15.57 0.58 1.17
CA PHE A 64 15.56 -0.56 0.24
C PHE A 64 16.79 -1.47 0.39
N GLY A 65 17.59 -1.28 1.43
CA GLY A 65 18.83 -2.02 1.68
C GLY A 65 20.05 -1.38 1.02
N ASN A 66 21.12 -2.14 0.91
CA ASN A 66 22.41 -1.68 0.43
C ASN A 66 22.84 -2.42 -0.84
N ILE A 67 23.30 -1.67 -1.84
CA ILE A 67 24.07 -2.22 -2.97
C ILE A 67 25.54 -2.28 -2.51
N ASN A 68 26.10 -3.47 -2.46
CA ASN A 68 27.46 -3.67 -1.96
C ASN A 68 28.34 -4.33 -3.05
N PHE A 69 29.34 -3.62 -3.53
CA PHE A 69 30.30 -4.13 -4.51
C PHE A 69 31.35 -5.09 -3.89
N GLY A 70 31.32 -5.29 -2.57
CA GLY A 70 32.22 -6.19 -1.86
C GLY A 70 33.62 -5.62 -1.64
N ASN A 71 34.56 -6.54 -1.35
CA ASN A 71 35.96 -6.20 -1.18
C ASN A 71 36.67 -6.23 -2.54
N ILE A 72 37.25 -5.10 -2.92
CA ILE A 72 37.89 -4.91 -4.23
C ILE A 72 39.37 -4.73 -4.02
N SER A 73 40.19 -5.61 -4.56
CA SER A 73 41.66 -5.53 -4.51
C SER A 73 42.23 -4.74 -5.68
N SER A 74 41.54 -4.66 -6.80
CA SER A 74 41.92 -3.88 -7.98
C SER A 74 40.67 -3.39 -8.73
N LEU A 75 40.75 -2.24 -9.38
CA LEU A 75 39.63 -1.63 -10.11
C LEU A 75 40.07 -1.18 -11.51
N PHE A 76 40.73 -2.08 -12.24
CA PHE A 76 41.19 -1.83 -13.63
C PHE A 76 40.14 -2.22 -14.69
N SER A 77 39.01 -2.78 -14.26
CA SER A 77 37.84 -3.05 -15.10
C SER A 77 36.56 -2.66 -14.35
N ASP A 78 35.51 -2.35 -15.11
CA ASP A 78 34.19 -2.06 -14.52
C ASP A 78 33.65 -3.27 -13.78
N ILE A 79 33.03 -3.04 -12.63
CA ILE A 79 32.32 -4.04 -11.84
C ILE A 79 30.82 -3.78 -11.94
N ASN A 80 30.11 -4.76 -12.47
CA ASN A 80 28.66 -4.69 -12.63
C ASN A 80 27.97 -5.52 -11.54
N LEU A 81 26.85 -5.01 -11.03
CA LEU A 81 26.04 -5.65 -10.00
C LEU A 81 24.57 -5.36 -10.26
N VAL A 82 23.72 -6.37 -10.01
CA VAL A 82 22.26 -6.22 -10.02
C VAL A 82 21.76 -6.27 -8.61
N SER A 83 20.92 -5.31 -8.24
CA SER A 83 20.30 -5.28 -6.93
C SER A 83 19.31 -6.44 -6.75
N ALA A 84 19.10 -6.84 -5.49
CA ALA A 84 18.10 -7.82 -5.11
C ALA A 84 17.14 -7.20 -4.07
N GLN A 85 16.07 -7.87 -3.76
CA GLN A 85 15.17 -7.46 -2.70
C GLN A 85 15.92 -7.35 -1.37
N ASN A 86 15.72 -6.25 -0.64
CA ASN A 86 16.47 -5.86 0.57
C ASN A 86 17.97 -5.60 0.34
N ALA A 87 18.39 -5.57 -0.91
CA ALA A 87 19.77 -5.28 -1.32
C ALA A 87 19.75 -4.27 -2.49
N GLY A 88 19.01 -3.18 -2.33
CA GLY A 88 18.95 -2.04 -3.22
C GLY A 88 17.83 -2.06 -4.26
N SER A 89 17.05 -3.14 -4.43
CA SER A 89 15.89 -3.13 -5.33
C SER A 89 14.76 -2.28 -4.74
N VAL A 90 14.15 -1.43 -5.58
CA VAL A 90 12.96 -0.68 -5.23
C VAL A 90 11.76 -1.60 -5.35
N VAL A 91 11.04 -1.81 -4.26
CA VAL A 91 9.85 -2.66 -4.23
C VAL A 91 8.65 -1.83 -3.83
N VAL A 92 7.59 -1.83 -4.65
CA VAL A 92 6.38 -1.05 -4.40
C VAL A 92 5.12 -1.84 -4.72
N LYS A 93 4.02 -1.50 -4.03
CA LYS A 93 2.67 -1.96 -4.34
C LYS A 93 1.74 -0.78 -4.30
N CYS A 94 1.10 -0.46 -5.41
CA CYS A 94 0.22 0.72 -5.52
C CYS A 94 -1.21 0.32 -5.91
N THR A 95 -2.16 1.19 -5.66
CA THR A 95 -3.55 1.04 -6.12
C THR A 95 -3.59 0.81 -7.64
N PRO A 96 -4.37 -0.17 -8.14
CA PRO A 96 -4.45 -0.46 -9.57
C PRO A 96 -4.89 0.74 -10.39
N GLY A 97 -4.33 0.89 -11.60
CA GLY A 97 -4.71 1.90 -12.58
C GLY A 97 -4.12 3.29 -12.37
N ILE A 98 -3.30 3.50 -11.32
CA ILE A 98 -2.63 4.77 -11.12
C ILE A 98 -1.27 4.80 -11.84
N SER A 99 -0.89 5.98 -12.34
CA SER A 99 0.46 6.22 -12.85
C SER A 99 1.41 6.44 -11.68
N VAL A 100 2.52 5.73 -11.70
CA VAL A 100 3.56 5.79 -10.66
C VAL A 100 4.88 6.16 -11.32
N THR A 101 5.61 7.08 -10.71
CA THR A 101 6.97 7.43 -11.12
C THR A 101 7.95 7.12 -10.00
N ILE A 102 9.12 6.59 -10.36
CA ILE A 102 10.21 6.28 -9.46
C ILE A 102 11.42 7.11 -9.90
N ALA A 103 11.84 8.02 -9.05
CA ALA A 103 12.97 8.89 -9.24
C ALA A 103 14.09 8.54 -8.27
N ILE A 104 15.35 8.67 -8.72
CA ILE A 104 16.55 8.47 -7.89
C ILE A 104 17.39 9.73 -7.95
N ASP A 105 17.80 10.24 -6.78
CA ASP A 105 18.64 11.42 -6.70
C ASP A 105 20.09 11.17 -7.15
N ALA A 106 20.91 12.18 -7.08
CA ALA A 106 22.31 12.12 -7.48
C ALA A 106 23.21 11.51 -6.41
N GLY A 107 22.71 11.23 -5.22
CA GLY A 107 23.51 10.89 -4.06
C GLY A 107 24.18 12.11 -3.43
N LEU A 108 24.86 11.88 -2.33
CA LEU A 108 25.42 12.96 -1.51
C LEU A 108 26.69 13.62 -2.10
N ASN A 109 27.38 12.91 -3.02
CA ASN A 109 28.73 13.29 -3.44
C ASN A 109 28.83 13.73 -4.91
N SER A 110 27.72 13.81 -5.65
CA SER A 110 27.73 14.08 -7.11
C SER A 110 27.37 15.51 -7.49
N GLY A 111 27.23 16.42 -6.53
CA GLY A 111 26.89 17.80 -6.78
C GLY A 111 25.51 18.03 -7.44
N GLY A 112 24.59 17.08 -7.27
CA GLY A 112 23.23 17.17 -7.78
C GLY A 112 23.03 16.64 -9.21
N SER A 113 24.09 16.24 -9.91
CA SER A 113 24.01 15.71 -11.29
C SER A 113 24.57 14.29 -11.38
N VAL A 114 23.93 13.47 -12.22
CA VAL A 114 24.36 12.11 -12.55
C VAL A 114 24.96 11.97 -13.94
N SER A 115 25.07 13.07 -14.69
CA SER A 115 25.61 13.06 -16.07
C SER A 115 27.03 12.50 -16.16
N ASN A 116 27.83 12.78 -15.16
CA ASN A 116 29.22 12.28 -15.05
C ASN A 116 29.35 11.07 -14.12
N GLY A 117 28.23 10.46 -13.73
CA GLY A 117 28.15 9.40 -12.74
C GLY A 117 27.91 9.92 -11.32
N ARG A 118 27.68 8.98 -10.41
CA ARG A 118 27.61 9.18 -8.96
C ARG A 118 28.97 8.87 -8.33
N PHE A 119 29.19 9.37 -7.13
CA PHE A 119 30.46 9.16 -6.43
C PHE A 119 30.24 8.64 -5.02
N MET A 120 30.85 7.50 -4.72
CA MET A 120 31.09 7.06 -3.34
C MET A 120 32.29 7.82 -2.80
N LYS A 121 32.21 8.31 -1.59
CA LYS A 121 33.29 9.00 -0.91
C LYS A 121 33.88 8.11 0.18
N MET A 122 35.19 8.16 0.31
CA MET A 122 35.93 7.48 1.37
C MET A 122 35.51 8.01 2.73
N THR A 123 35.22 7.13 3.69
CA THR A 123 34.72 7.49 5.02
C THR A 123 35.73 8.37 5.80
N THR A 124 37.03 8.13 5.66
CA THR A 124 38.11 8.80 6.40
C THR A 124 39.03 9.64 5.54
N GLY A 125 38.61 9.99 4.31
CA GLY A 125 39.46 10.69 3.36
C GLY A 125 38.71 11.45 2.28
N ALA A 126 39.44 12.00 1.32
CA ALA A 126 38.90 12.77 0.22
C ALA A 126 38.69 11.95 -1.08
N SER A 127 39.23 10.74 -1.14
CA SER A 127 39.14 9.88 -2.33
C SER A 127 37.71 9.50 -2.64
N THR A 128 37.40 9.40 -3.95
CA THR A 128 36.09 9.01 -4.44
C THR A 128 36.20 7.89 -5.43
N LEU A 129 35.13 7.07 -5.52
CA LEU A 129 34.96 6.07 -6.56
C LEU A 129 33.71 6.43 -7.37
N ARG A 130 33.87 6.45 -8.70
CA ARG A 130 32.75 6.74 -9.59
C ARG A 130 31.92 5.50 -9.81
N TYR A 131 30.60 5.61 -9.68
CA TYR A 131 29.63 4.58 -9.99
C TYR A 131 28.40 5.16 -10.72
N GLN A 132 27.56 4.29 -11.23
CA GLN A 132 26.29 4.71 -11.83
C GLN A 132 25.21 3.65 -11.57
N LEU A 133 23.95 4.09 -11.56
CA LEU A 133 22.74 3.28 -11.43
C LEU A 133 21.92 3.38 -12.71
N TYR A 134 21.49 2.23 -13.22
CA TYR A 134 20.76 2.12 -14.46
C TYR A 134 19.44 1.39 -14.27
N GLN A 135 18.49 1.65 -15.17
CA GLN A 135 17.18 1.00 -15.22
C GLN A 135 17.21 -0.35 -15.93
N ASP A 136 18.24 -0.63 -16.71
CA ASP A 136 18.32 -1.77 -17.62
C ASP A 136 19.65 -2.53 -17.51
N SER A 137 19.60 -3.82 -17.91
CA SER A 137 20.75 -4.74 -17.88
C SER A 137 21.84 -4.41 -18.89
N ASN A 138 21.55 -3.55 -19.89
CA ASN A 138 22.53 -3.10 -20.86
C ASN A 138 23.34 -1.90 -20.39
N TYR A 139 22.99 -1.35 -19.19
CA TYR A 139 23.63 -0.17 -18.60
C TYR A 139 23.55 1.05 -19.53
N SER A 140 22.40 1.24 -20.19
CA SER A 140 22.19 2.30 -21.19
C SER A 140 21.37 3.47 -20.64
N THR A 141 20.35 3.19 -19.81
CA THR A 141 19.43 4.20 -19.29
C THR A 141 19.81 4.54 -17.85
N VAL A 142 20.46 5.68 -17.64
CA VAL A 142 20.81 6.17 -16.30
C VAL A 142 19.54 6.46 -15.53
N TRP A 143 19.40 5.87 -14.35
CA TRP A 143 18.26 6.16 -13.46
C TRP A 143 18.52 7.45 -12.69
N GLY A 144 17.64 8.43 -12.87
CA GLY A 144 17.71 9.72 -12.24
C GLY A 144 16.34 10.23 -11.81
N ASN A 145 16.22 11.54 -11.70
CA ASN A 145 14.98 12.22 -11.33
C ASN A 145 14.35 13.04 -12.50
N GLY A 146 14.84 12.84 -13.72
CA GLY A 146 14.36 13.54 -14.91
C GLY A 146 15.00 14.93 -15.14
N SER A 147 15.65 15.50 -14.14
CA SER A 147 16.31 16.82 -14.24
C SER A 147 17.79 16.80 -13.83
N ASN A 148 18.27 15.71 -13.22
CA ASN A 148 19.66 15.57 -12.77
C ASN A 148 20.60 14.92 -13.81
N GLY A 149 20.17 14.74 -15.05
CA GLY A 149 20.91 14.07 -16.11
C GLY A 149 20.61 12.58 -16.27
N GLY A 150 19.70 12.02 -15.45
CA GLY A 150 19.16 10.68 -15.59
C GLY A 150 17.65 10.69 -15.74
N GLN A 151 17.08 9.57 -16.18
CA GLN A 151 15.67 9.42 -16.47
C GLN A 151 14.90 8.88 -15.25
N ILE A 152 13.64 9.32 -15.08
CA ILE A 152 12.69 8.68 -14.17
C ILE A 152 12.20 7.35 -14.77
N TYR A 153 11.81 6.43 -13.91
CA TYR A 153 11.06 5.25 -14.33
C TYR A 153 9.57 5.50 -14.12
N SER A 154 8.73 5.18 -15.12
CA SER A 154 7.28 5.35 -15.02
C SER A 154 6.56 4.07 -15.39
N TYR A 155 5.48 3.74 -14.67
CA TYR A 155 4.62 2.59 -14.96
C TYR A 155 3.20 2.83 -14.45
N THR A 156 2.26 2.00 -14.96
CA THR A 156 0.89 1.96 -14.43
C THR A 156 0.79 0.78 -13.47
N ALA A 157 0.35 1.05 -12.25
CA ALA A 157 0.21 0.02 -11.22
C ALA A 157 -0.94 -0.95 -11.54
N ASP A 158 -0.73 -2.23 -11.25
CA ASP A 158 -1.72 -3.31 -11.42
C ASP A 158 -2.23 -3.88 -10.08
N GLY A 159 -1.83 -3.29 -8.97
CA GLY A 159 -2.19 -3.75 -7.62
C GLY A 159 -1.30 -4.86 -7.08
N THR A 160 -0.35 -5.35 -7.84
CA THR A 160 0.60 -6.36 -7.38
C THR A 160 1.87 -5.73 -6.82
N VAL A 161 2.65 -6.52 -6.05
CA VAL A 161 3.99 -6.12 -5.62
C VAL A 161 4.93 -6.15 -6.82
N LYS A 162 5.58 -5.01 -7.09
CA LYS A 162 6.53 -4.84 -8.20
C LYS A 162 7.94 -4.59 -7.67
N PRO A 163 8.88 -5.50 -7.90
CA PRO A 163 10.30 -5.23 -7.71
C PRO A 163 10.88 -4.55 -8.96
N PHE A 164 11.66 -3.50 -8.74
CA PHE A 164 12.44 -2.81 -9.77
C PHE A 164 13.92 -2.96 -9.41
N SER A 165 14.63 -3.75 -10.20
CA SER A 165 16.07 -3.95 -10.01
C SER A 165 16.84 -2.73 -10.46
N LEU A 166 17.86 -2.35 -9.69
CA LEU A 166 18.87 -1.39 -10.09
C LEU A 166 20.07 -2.16 -10.64
N TYR A 167 20.57 -1.72 -11.76
CA TYR A 167 21.80 -2.20 -12.38
C TYR A 167 22.89 -1.22 -12.04
N ALA A 168 23.80 -1.61 -11.15
CA ALA A 168 24.86 -0.76 -10.65
C ALA A 168 26.18 -1.09 -11.33
N ARG A 169 26.91 -0.06 -11.75
CA ARG A 169 28.26 -0.17 -12.31
C ARG A 169 29.22 0.69 -11.50
N LEU A 170 30.27 0.07 -11.00
CA LEU A 170 31.44 0.74 -10.47
C LEU A 170 32.47 0.82 -11.59
N PHE A 171 32.89 2.03 -11.92
CA PHE A 171 33.78 2.27 -13.04
C PHE A 171 35.23 1.98 -12.71
N ALA A 172 35.93 1.45 -13.70
CA ALA A 172 37.37 1.27 -13.66
C ALA A 172 38.12 2.59 -13.37
N THR A 173 39.28 2.47 -12.77
CA THR A 173 40.20 3.57 -12.52
C THR A 173 41.55 3.30 -13.17
N THR A 174 42.23 4.36 -13.60
CA THR A 174 43.60 4.24 -14.20
C THR A 174 44.68 4.08 -13.15
N ALA A 175 44.39 4.45 -11.91
CA ALA A 175 45.27 4.28 -10.76
C ALA A 175 44.53 3.56 -9.63
N LEU A 176 45.26 2.82 -8.79
CA LEU A 176 44.64 2.20 -7.61
C LEU A 176 44.09 3.26 -6.67
N PRO A 177 42.82 3.16 -6.25
CA PRO A 177 42.24 4.05 -5.27
C PRO A 177 42.89 3.84 -3.90
N ALA A 178 42.76 4.83 -3.03
CA ALA A 178 43.24 4.70 -1.64
C ALA A 178 42.48 3.58 -0.91
N VAL A 179 43.20 2.86 -0.06
CA VAL A 179 42.60 1.79 0.76
C VAL A 179 41.66 2.41 1.79
N GLY A 180 40.42 1.91 1.85
CA GLY A 180 39.39 2.37 2.78
C GLY A 180 38.00 1.92 2.41
N GLN A 181 37.03 2.33 3.22
CA GLN A 181 35.61 2.14 2.93
C GLN A 181 35.06 3.35 2.18
N TYR A 182 34.30 3.07 1.14
CA TYR A 182 33.62 4.05 0.30
C TYR A 182 32.13 3.86 0.38
N SER A 183 31.40 4.94 0.55
CA SER A 183 29.93 4.92 0.63
C SER A 183 29.31 6.14 -0.04
N ASP A 184 28.09 5.98 -0.45
CA ASP A 184 27.18 7.05 -0.86
C ASP A 184 25.77 6.72 -0.37
N THR A 185 24.93 7.72 -0.20
CA THR A 185 23.51 7.55 0.10
C THR A 185 22.68 8.16 -1.01
N VAL A 186 21.78 7.38 -1.54
CA VAL A 186 20.90 7.74 -2.66
C VAL A 186 19.45 7.64 -2.18
N ASN A 187 18.65 8.67 -2.45
CA ASN A 187 17.24 8.69 -2.09
C ASN A 187 16.38 8.30 -3.28
N VAL A 188 15.37 7.48 -3.01
CA VAL A 188 14.34 7.09 -3.95
C VAL A 188 13.07 7.85 -3.63
N THR A 189 12.49 8.52 -4.63
CA THR A 189 11.21 9.23 -4.53
C THR A 189 10.18 8.54 -5.40
N ILE A 190 9.05 8.17 -4.82
CA ILE A 190 7.91 7.56 -5.52
C ILE A 190 6.77 8.56 -5.52
N THR A 191 6.26 8.89 -6.71
CA THR A 191 5.13 9.81 -6.91
C THR A 191 3.98 9.07 -7.59
N TYR A 192 2.75 9.26 -7.09
CA TYR A 192 1.54 8.57 -7.54
C TYR A 192 0.27 9.41 -7.44
#